data_1abf27e7c588970d0a1eb1a296a08fc7
#
_entry.id   1abf27e7c588970d0a1eb1a296a08fc7
#
_cell.length_a   1.000
_cell.length_b   1.000
_cell.length_c   1.000
_cell.angle_alpha   90.00
_cell.angle_beta   90.00
_cell.angle_gamma   90.00
#
_symmetry.space_group_name_H-M   'P 1'
#
loop_
_entity.id
_entity.type
_entity.pdbx_description
1 polymer ?
#
loop_
_entity_poly.entity_id
_entity_poly.type
_entity_poly.pdbx_seq_one_letter_code
_entity_poly.pdbx_strand_id
1 'polypeptide(L)'
;GEDFPWSSDEIFQNGRFLNVFREDDRVSKSIIKFAGNLNEDPSKLINAVFFARWCNRQEVLDTLTPDDLNNPENLKNKLESIDPWCNETAYPVEPVTWGGKQYSRIDAATKLFYEVQDSLLNILESSNKSVINATNNINKEFQMQNDFPIFMAVIDIAWFRPDIIPNESEVPTGIGAVAYLDRLQNHIG
;
A
#
# COMPACT_ATOMS: atom_id res chain seq x y z
N GLY A 1 6.28 -0.75 31.69
CA GLY A 1 7.05 -1.68 30.84
C GLY A 1 8.40 -1.90 31.50
N GLU A 2 9.07 -2.96 31.12
CA GLU A 2 10.42 -3.25 31.58
C GLU A 2 11.42 -2.30 30.89
N ASP A 3 12.48 -1.92 31.59
CA ASP A 3 13.54 -1.08 31.03
C ASP A 3 14.40 -1.88 30.02
N PHE A 4 14.89 -1.19 28.99
CA PHE A 4 15.83 -1.79 28.04
C PHE A 4 17.20 -2.04 28.73
N PRO A 5 17.89 -3.17 28.44
CA PRO A 5 17.54 -4.21 27.46
C PRO A 5 16.60 -5.29 28.03
N TRP A 6 15.58 -5.66 27.24
CA TRP A 6 14.59 -6.69 27.63
C TRP A 6 15.12 -8.14 27.52
N SER A 7 16.29 -8.32 26.95
CA SER A 7 16.91 -9.63 26.76
C SER A 7 18.43 -9.52 26.87
N SER A 8 19.07 -10.57 27.36
CA SER A 8 20.54 -10.73 27.32
C SER A 8 21.04 -11.25 25.98
N ASP A 9 20.18 -11.62 25.06
CA ASP A 9 20.53 -12.07 23.72
C ASP A 9 20.90 -10.88 22.82
N GLU A 10 22.14 -10.88 22.28
CA GLU A 10 22.66 -9.83 21.43
C GLU A 10 21.84 -9.62 20.15
N ILE A 11 21.19 -10.67 19.62
CA ILE A 11 20.32 -10.58 18.44
C ILE A 11 19.12 -9.70 18.77
N PHE A 12 18.49 -9.92 19.93
CA PHE A 12 17.35 -9.12 20.38
C PHE A 12 17.73 -7.70 20.78
N GLN A 13 18.97 -7.47 21.24
CA GLN A 13 19.44 -6.12 21.59
C GLN A 13 19.82 -5.29 20.37
N ASN A 14 20.42 -5.89 19.33
CA ASN A 14 21.04 -5.18 18.21
C ASN A 14 20.35 -5.48 16.86
N GLY A 15 19.47 -6.49 16.81
CA GLY A 15 18.75 -6.86 15.59
C GLY A 15 17.71 -5.83 15.20
N ARG A 16 17.52 -5.67 13.88
CA ARG A 16 16.36 -4.95 13.35
C ARG A 16 15.23 -5.95 13.11
N PHE A 17 14.16 -5.80 13.87
CA PHE A 17 12.95 -6.60 13.70
C PHE A 17 11.92 -5.83 12.89
N LEU A 18 11.08 -6.58 12.16
CA LEU A 18 9.92 -6.00 11.49
C LEU A 18 8.89 -5.56 12.55
N ASN A 19 8.18 -4.48 12.25
CA ASN A 19 7.06 -4.07 13.09
C ASN A 19 5.99 -5.17 13.08
N VAL A 20 5.58 -5.60 14.27
CA VAL A 20 4.52 -6.62 14.42
C VAL A 20 3.17 -6.01 14.05
N PHE A 21 2.96 -4.76 14.45
CA PHE A 21 1.74 -4.02 14.12
C PHE A 21 2.01 -3.09 12.94
N ARG A 22 1.09 -3.12 11.97
CA ARG A 22 1.19 -2.30 10.77
C ARG A 22 1.23 -0.80 11.08
N GLU A 23 0.44 -0.38 12.03
CA GLU A 23 0.38 1.01 12.51
C GLU A 23 1.67 1.51 13.14
N ASP A 24 2.61 0.64 13.46
CA ASP A 24 3.94 1.02 13.96
C ASP A 24 4.95 1.29 12.86
N ASP A 25 4.69 0.82 11.63
CA ASP A 25 5.52 1.15 10.49
C ASP A 25 5.44 2.64 10.14
N ARG A 26 6.60 3.25 9.91
CA ARG A 26 6.73 4.70 9.68
C ARG A 26 5.91 5.21 8.50
N VAL A 27 5.95 4.49 7.37
CA VAL A 27 5.21 4.87 6.17
C VAL A 27 3.72 4.63 6.35
N SER A 28 3.33 3.52 6.99
CA SER A 28 1.93 3.25 7.31
C SER A 28 1.33 4.31 8.23
N LYS A 29 2.07 4.79 9.25
CA LYS A 29 1.65 5.94 10.07
C LYS A 29 1.36 7.19 9.24
N SER A 30 2.21 7.47 8.25
CA SER A 30 2.02 8.62 7.36
C SER A 30 0.81 8.44 6.45
N ILE A 31 0.56 7.24 5.95
CA ILE A 31 -0.63 6.92 5.15
C ILE A 31 -1.90 7.06 5.99
N ILE A 32 -1.89 6.53 7.22
CA ILE A 32 -3.02 6.66 8.15
C ILE A 32 -3.34 8.14 8.42
N LYS A 33 -2.31 8.95 8.69
CA LYS A 33 -2.46 10.39 8.89
C LYS A 33 -2.98 11.11 7.64
N PHE A 34 -2.45 10.76 6.46
CA PHE A 34 -2.79 11.39 5.18
C PHE A 34 -4.22 11.07 4.74
N ALA A 35 -4.63 9.80 4.81
CA ALA A 35 -5.90 9.33 4.28
C ALA A 35 -7.04 9.25 5.32
N GLY A 36 -6.73 9.30 6.62
CA GLY A 36 -7.68 8.97 7.69
C GLY A 36 -8.94 9.83 7.75
N ASN A 37 -8.90 11.07 7.27
CA ASN A 37 -10.06 11.95 7.23
C ASN A 37 -11.03 11.67 6.06
N LEU A 38 -10.67 10.73 5.17
CA LEU A 38 -11.44 10.40 3.96
C LEU A 38 -12.34 9.16 4.14
N ASN A 39 -12.45 8.61 5.34
CA ASN A 39 -13.21 7.37 5.60
C ASN A 39 -14.69 7.43 5.17
N GLU A 40 -15.30 8.61 5.13
CA GLU A 40 -16.68 8.79 4.71
C GLU A 40 -16.85 8.85 3.18
N ASP A 41 -15.76 9.02 2.42
CA ASP A 41 -15.75 9.02 0.95
C ASP A 41 -14.83 7.88 0.45
N PRO A 42 -15.37 6.67 0.21
CA PRO A 42 -14.57 5.52 -0.15
C PRO A 42 -13.72 5.70 -1.42
N SER A 43 -14.26 6.37 -2.43
CA SER A 43 -13.54 6.61 -3.69
C SER A 43 -12.32 7.49 -3.47
N LYS A 44 -12.47 8.60 -2.75
CA LYS A 44 -11.34 9.47 -2.41
C LYS A 44 -10.33 8.79 -1.49
N LEU A 45 -10.81 7.98 -0.54
CA LEU A 45 -9.92 7.18 0.30
C LEU A 45 -9.06 6.24 -0.55
N ILE A 46 -9.65 5.54 -1.51
CA ILE A 46 -8.95 4.63 -2.40
C ILE A 46 -7.89 5.38 -3.21
N ASN A 47 -8.25 6.52 -3.83
CA ASN A 47 -7.30 7.37 -4.53
C ASN A 47 -6.12 7.76 -3.60
N ALA A 48 -6.41 8.23 -2.39
CA ALA A 48 -5.38 8.65 -1.43
C ALA A 48 -4.46 7.51 -0.99
N VAL A 49 -5.00 6.32 -0.76
CA VAL A 49 -4.21 5.14 -0.36
C VAL A 49 -3.32 4.66 -1.52
N PHE A 50 -3.86 4.55 -2.73
CA PHE A 50 -3.07 4.19 -3.91
C PHE A 50 -1.97 5.22 -4.18
N PHE A 51 -2.29 6.51 -4.17
CA PHE A 51 -1.30 7.59 -4.28
C PHE A 51 -0.19 7.42 -3.23
N ALA A 52 -0.56 7.27 -1.96
CA ALA A 52 0.39 7.19 -0.86
C ALA A 52 1.31 5.95 -0.98
N ARG A 53 0.79 4.82 -1.48
CA ARG A 53 1.60 3.62 -1.75
C ARG A 53 2.49 3.78 -2.98
N TRP A 54 2.06 4.48 -4.01
CA TRP A 54 2.93 4.79 -5.15
C TRP A 54 4.04 5.77 -4.81
N CYS A 55 3.78 6.74 -3.94
CA CYS A 55 4.79 7.62 -3.36
C CYS A 55 5.71 6.85 -2.39
N ASN A 56 5.14 6.20 -1.39
CA ASN A 56 5.79 5.43 -0.33
C ASN A 56 6.97 6.18 0.37
N ARG A 57 6.81 7.49 0.54
CA ARG A 57 7.77 8.38 1.24
C ARG A 57 7.07 9.30 2.20
N GLN A 58 7.40 9.15 3.49
CA GLN A 58 6.84 9.98 4.56
C GLN A 58 7.07 11.46 4.30
N GLU A 59 8.30 11.85 3.95
CA GLU A 59 8.70 13.24 3.78
C GLU A 59 7.86 13.96 2.72
N VAL A 60 7.42 13.24 1.68
CA VAL A 60 6.56 13.78 0.64
C VAL A 60 5.10 13.86 1.10
N LEU A 61 4.59 12.77 1.72
CA LEU A 61 3.23 12.73 2.25
C LEU A 61 2.98 13.82 3.30
N ASP A 62 3.99 14.15 4.12
CA ASP A 62 3.88 15.20 5.13
C ASP A 62 3.81 16.63 4.54
N THR A 63 4.17 16.81 3.25
CA THR A 63 4.05 18.10 2.54
C THR A 63 2.75 18.28 1.77
N LEU A 64 1.94 17.23 1.67
CA LEU A 64 0.73 17.18 0.89
C LEU A 64 -0.50 17.03 1.79
N THR A 65 -1.64 17.41 1.23
CA THR A 65 -2.96 17.15 1.81
C THR A 65 -3.79 16.30 0.84
N PRO A 66 -4.85 15.61 1.31
CA PRO A 66 -5.76 14.90 0.41
C PRO A 66 -6.39 15.80 -0.67
N ASP A 67 -6.57 17.09 -0.39
CA ASP A 67 -7.13 18.04 -1.36
C ASP A 67 -6.20 18.28 -2.57
N ASP A 68 -4.90 18.08 -2.42
CA ASP A 68 -3.95 18.16 -3.54
C ASP A 68 -4.26 17.11 -4.63
N LEU A 69 -4.87 15.98 -4.24
CA LEU A 69 -5.26 14.91 -5.17
C LEU A 69 -6.43 15.30 -6.10
N ASN A 70 -7.18 16.34 -5.76
CA ASN A 70 -8.29 16.84 -6.59
C ASN A 70 -7.82 17.62 -7.83
N ASN A 71 -6.53 17.93 -7.94
CA ASN A 71 -5.95 18.65 -9.07
C ASN A 71 -4.71 17.92 -9.61
N PRO A 72 -4.89 16.93 -10.52
CA PRO A 72 -3.82 16.10 -11.08
C PRO A 72 -2.61 16.87 -11.64
N GLU A 73 -2.85 17.95 -12.39
CA GLU A 73 -1.76 18.72 -13.00
C GLU A 73 -0.94 19.47 -11.94
N ASN A 74 -1.61 20.12 -11.00
CA ASN A 74 -0.91 20.83 -9.92
C ASN A 74 -0.14 19.85 -9.03
N LEU A 75 -0.73 18.70 -8.72
CA LEU A 75 -0.07 17.63 -7.96
C LEU A 75 1.19 17.15 -8.70
N LYS A 76 1.09 16.88 -10.00
CA LYS A 76 2.23 16.47 -10.83
C LYS A 76 3.37 17.49 -10.77
N ASN A 77 3.07 18.78 -10.96
CA ASN A 77 4.06 19.84 -10.89
C ASN A 77 4.73 19.93 -9.51
N LYS A 78 3.95 19.74 -8.44
CA LYS A 78 4.50 19.68 -7.07
C LYS A 78 5.47 18.51 -6.92
N LEU A 79 5.09 17.31 -7.36
CA LEU A 79 5.93 16.11 -7.24
C LEU A 79 7.20 16.21 -8.09
N GLU A 80 7.12 16.74 -9.31
CA GLU A 80 8.28 16.93 -10.18
C GLU A 80 9.29 17.94 -9.61
N SER A 81 8.88 18.79 -8.68
CA SER A 81 9.78 19.68 -7.95
C SER A 81 10.50 19.01 -6.76
N ILE A 82 10.13 17.78 -6.40
CA ILE A 82 10.68 17.02 -5.28
C ILE A 82 11.49 15.84 -5.83
N ASP A 83 12.79 15.81 -5.57
CA ASP A 83 13.67 14.73 -6.02
C ASP A 83 14.33 14.00 -4.83
N PRO A 84 14.11 12.71 -4.67
CA PRO A 84 13.08 11.88 -5.31
C PRO A 84 11.71 12.06 -4.63
N TRP A 85 10.65 12.12 -5.43
CA TRP A 85 9.27 12.21 -4.92
C TRP A 85 8.73 10.86 -4.41
N CYS A 86 9.36 9.74 -4.78
CA CYS A 86 8.92 8.40 -4.40
C CYS A 86 10.08 7.53 -3.94
N ASN A 87 9.75 6.40 -3.29
CA ASN A 87 10.74 5.40 -2.90
C ASN A 87 11.03 4.48 -4.10
N GLU A 88 12.19 4.68 -4.74
CA GLU A 88 12.59 3.94 -5.95
C GLU A 88 13.38 2.68 -5.65
N THR A 89 14.05 2.63 -4.52
CA THR A 89 15.00 1.56 -4.20
C THR A 89 14.37 0.41 -3.41
N ALA A 90 13.75 0.73 -2.27
CA ALA A 90 13.13 -0.27 -1.40
C ALA A 90 11.68 -0.61 -1.80
N TYR A 91 11.07 0.21 -2.65
CA TYR A 91 9.69 0.06 -3.09
C TYR A 91 9.53 0.44 -4.57
N PRO A 92 10.13 -0.34 -5.49
CA PRO A 92 9.99 -0.07 -6.93
C PRO A 92 8.56 -0.35 -7.38
N VAL A 93 8.03 0.54 -8.21
CA VAL A 93 6.70 0.40 -8.82
C VAL A 93 6.85 0.52 -10.33
N GLU A 94 6.33 -0.47 -11.03
CA GLU A 94 6.32 -0.53 -12.49
C GLU A 94 5.28 0.44 -13.09
N PRO A 95 5.39 0.76 -14.40
CA PRO A 95 4.30 1.40 -15.13
C PRO A 95 3.00 0.59 -15.04
N VAL A 96 1.87 1.30 -14.95
CA VAL A 96 0.54 0.72 -14.82
C VAL A 96 -0.19 0.81 -16.14
N THR A 97 -0.88 -0.25 -16.54
CA THR A 97 -1.80 -0.23 -17.68
C THR A 97 -3.24 0.01 -17.18
N TRP A 98 -4.05 0.73 -17.94
CA TRP A 98 -5.47 0.86 -17.74
C TRP A 98 -6.18 1.17 -19.07
N GLY A 99 -7.20 0.40 -19.40
CA GLY A 99 -7.92 0.58 -20.67
C GLY A 99 -7.02 0.48 -21.91
N GLY A 100 -5.97 -0.34 -21.86
CA GLY A 100 -4.99 -0.50 -22.93
C GLY A 100 -3.95 0.62 -23.05
N LYS A 101 -3.97 1.63 -22.18
CA LYS A 101 -2.99 2.72 -22.10
C LYS A 101 -2.03 2.49 -20.93
N GLN A 102 -0.74 2.69 -21.17
CA GLN A 102 0.29 2.64 -20.13
C GLN A 102 0.50 4.02 -19.48
N TYR A 103 0.64 4.03 -18.17
CA TYR A 103 0.93 5.20 -17.36
C TYR A 103 2.26 5.00 -16.63
N SER A 104 3.10 6.03 -16.65
CA SER A 104 4.29 6.08 -15.80
C SER A 104 3.89 6.08 -14.32
N ARG A 105 4.84 5.81 -13.41
CA ARG A 105 4.58 5.84 -11.96
C ARG A 105 3.95 7.17 -11.51
N ILE A 106 4.48 8.29 -12.01
CA ILE A 106 3.97 9.63 -11.65
C ILE A 106 2.60 9.90 -12.27
N ASP A 107 2.38 9.51 -13.54
CA ASP A 107 1.08 9.70 -14.17
C ASP A 107 0.00 8.82 -13.55
N ALA A 108 0.36 7.60 -13.10
CA ALA A 108 -0.55 6.75 -12.35
C ALA A 108 -0.93 7.40 -11.00
N ALA A 109 0.06 7.86 -10.25
CA ALA A 109 -0.14 8.47 -8.94
C ALA A 109 -0.95 9.78 -9.01
N THR A 110 -0.69 10.62 -10.00
CA THR A 110 -1.30 11.96 -10.06
C THR A 110 -2.61 12.02 -10.82
N LYS A 111 -2.77 11.18 -11.84
CA LYS A 111 -3.91 11.26 -12.77
C LYS A 111 -4.77 10.00 -12.77
N LEU A 112 -4.16 8.83 -13.00
CA LEU A 112 -4.94 7.61 -13.20
C LEU A 112 -5.82 7.29 -11.99
N PHE A 113 -5.25 7.26 -10.78
CA PHE A 113 -6.01 6.87 -9.58
C PHE A 113 -7.17 7.82 -9.29
N TYR A 114 -7.01 9.12 -9.56
CA TYR A 114 -8.09 10.08 -9.48
C TYR A 114 -9.21 9.79 -10.50
N GLU A 115 -8.85 9.46 -11.76
CA GLU A 115 -9.83 9.17 -12.83
C GLU A 115 -10.56 7.84 -12.62
N VAL A 116 -9.93 6.84 -11.98
CA VAL A 116 -10.46 5.48 -11.86
C VAL A 116 -10.87 5.08 -10.45
N GLN A 117 -10.89 6.02 -9.50
CA GLN A 117 -11.18 5.72 -8.08
C GLN A 117 -12.50 4.97 -7.86
N ASP A 118 -13.57 5.34 -8.59
CA ASP A 118 -14.86 4.65 -8.52
C ASP A 118 -14.80 3.25 -9.13
N SER A 119 -14.01 3.07 -10.19
CA SER A 119 -13.79 1.75 -10.80
C SER A 119 -13.00 0.83 -9.87
N LEU A 120 -11.99 1.36 -9.17
CA LEU A 120 -11.24 0.63 -8.17
C LEU A 120 -12.13 0.24 -6.98
N LEU A 121 -13.01 1.15 -6.52
CA LEU A 121 -14.00 0.83 -5.49
C LEU A 121 -14.90 -0.34 -5.92
N ASN A 122 -15.45 -0.29 -7.12
CA ASN A 122 -16.30 -1.38 -7.66
C ASN A 122 -15.54 -2.72 -7.73
N ILE A 123 -14.26 -2.71 -8.10
CA ILE A 123 -13.42 -3.92 -8.11
C ILE A 123 -13.25 -4.45 -6.68
N LEU A 124 -12.96 -3.59 -5.71
CA LEU A 124 -12.80 -3.98 -4.31
C LEU A 124 -14.09 -4.59 -3.75
N GLU A 125 -15.23 -3.93 -3.94
CA GLU A 125 -16.54 -4.41 -3.47
C GLU A 125 -16.95 -5.75 -4.11
N SER A 126 -16.60 -5.98 -5.39
CA SER A 126 -16.88 -7.21 -6.11
C SER A 126 -15.89 -8.35 -5.82
N SER A 127 -14.86 -8.13 -5.02
CA SER A 127 -13.78 -9.09 -4.77
C SER A 127 -14.08 -10.11 -3.65
N ASN A 128 -15.34 -10.35 -3.34
CA ASN A 128 -15.81 -11.32 -2.35
C ASN A 128 -15.16 -11.16 -0.97
N LYS A 129 -14.91 -9.91 -0.58
CA LYS A 129 -14.26 -9.58 0.71
C LYS A 129 -12.89 -10.23 0.91
N SER A 130 -12.14 -10.47 -0.16
CA SER A 130 -10.85 -11.13 -0.15
C SER A 130 -9.74 -10.20 -0.62
N VAL A 131 -8.71 -10.02 0.19
CA VAL A 131 -7.48 -9.27 -0.17
C VAL A 131 -6.82 -9.86 -1.41
N ILE A 132 -6.74 -11.20 -1.49
CA ILE A 132 -6.12 -11.90 -2.63
C ILE A 132 -6.92 -11.62 -3.91
N ASN A 133 -8.24 -11.79 -3.87
CA ASN A 133 -9.09 -11.54 -5.04
C ASN A 133 -9.03 -10.06 -5.47
N ALA A 134 -9.09 -9.13 -4.52
CA ALA A 134 -8.97 -7.70 -4.80
C ALA A 134 -7.65 -7.36 -5.49
N THR A 135 -6.54 -7.85 -4.95
CA THR A 135 -5.20 -7.66 -5.54
C THR A 135 -5.14 -8.22 -6.95
N ASN A 136 -5.59 -9.45 -7.15
CA ASN A 136 -5.58 -10.11 -8.45
C ASN A 136 -6.48 -9.40 -9.47
N ASN A 137 -7.69 -8.98 -9.07
CA ASN A 137 -8.63 -8.29 -9.94
C ASN A 137 -8.09 -6.91 -10.37
N ILE A 138 -7.49 -6.15 -9.46
CA ILE A 138 -6.85 -4.88 -9.79
C ILE A 138 -5.64 -5.12 -10.68
N ASN A 139 -4.80 -6.12 -10.36
CA ASN A 139 -3.61 -6.39 -11.17
C ASN A 139 -3.94 -6.90 -12.58
N LYS A 140 -5.08 -7.52 -12.78
CA LYS A 140 -5.58 -7.90 -14.10
C LYS A 140 -5.77 -6.68 -15.02
N GLU A 141 -6.21 -5.55 -14.46
CA GLU A 141 -6.31 -4.28 -15.17
C GLU A 141 -4.94 -3.59 -15.30
N PHE A 142 -4.17 -3.54 -14.19
CA PHE A 142 -2.89 -2.84 -14.11
C PHE A 142 -1.75 -3.53 -14.87
N GLN A 143 -1.81 -4.84 -15.04
CA GLN A 143 -0.85 -5.67 -15.79
C GLN A 143 0.60 -5.53 -15.29
N MET A 144 0.79 -5.38 -13.99
CA MET A 144 2.10 -5.33 -13.35
C MET A 144 2.65 -6.74 -13.14
N GLN A 145 3.97 -6.93 -13.28
CA GLN A 145 4.64 -8.19 -12.95
C GLN A 145 4.76 -8.36 -11.43
N ASN A 146 4.99 -7.24 -10.72
CA ASN A 146 5.03 -7.20 -9.27
C ASN A 146 3.76 -6.55 -8.73
N ASP A 147 2.85 -7.35 -8.19
CA ASP A 147 1.58 -6.90 -7.61
C ASP A 147 1.69 -6.45 -6.14
N PHE A 148 2.87 -6.54 -5.54
CA PHE A 148 3.08 -6.16 -4.14
C PHE A 148 2.62 -4.73 -3.79
N PRO A 149 2.82 -3.69 -4.63
CA PRO A 149 2.28 -2.36 -4.37
C PRO A 149 0.76 -2.33 -4.29
N ILE A 150 0.06 -3.09 -5.14
CA ILE A 150 -1.40 -3.23 -5.13
C ILE A 150 -1.83 -3.92 -3.83
N PHE A 151 -1.19 -5.05 -3.50
CA PHE A 151 -1.45 -5.78 -2.27
C PHE A 151 -1.32 -4.89 -1.02
N MET A 152 -0.28 -4.08 -0.96
CA MET A 152 -0.08 -3.14 0.15
C MET A 152 -1.16 -2.06 0.21
N ALA A 153 -1.62 -1.54 -0.93
CA ALA A 153 -2.73 -0.59 -0.98
C ALA A 153 -4.05 -1.25 -0.52
N VAL A 154 -4.32 -2.48 -0.97
CA VAL A 154 -5.53 -3.23 -0.58
C VAL A 154 -5.56 -3.53 0.92
N ILE A 155 -4.42 -3.87 1.54
CA ILE A 155 -4.33 -4.04 3.00
C ILE A 155 -4.61 -2.73 3.74
N ASP A 156 -4.12 -1.59 3.26
CA ASP A 156 -4.42 -0.30 3.89
C ASP A 156 -5.90 0.04 3.78
N ILE A 157 -6.53 -0.26 2.64
CA ILE A 157 -7.98 -0.09 2.47
C ILE A 157 -8.75 -1.00 3.44
N ALA A 158 -8.33 -2.26 3.59
CA ALA A 158 -8.94 -3.17 4.56
C ALA A 158 -8.82 -2.64 6.01
N TRP A 159 -7.72 -2.00 6.33
CA TRP A 159 -7.54 -1.36 7.64
C TRP A 159 -8.50 -0.18 7.86
N PHE A 160 -8.72 0.67 6.85
CA PHE A 160 -9.65 1.80 6.93
C PHE A 160 -11.11 1.39 6.80
N ARG A 161 -11.41 0.41 5.93
CA ARG A 161 -12.75 0.02 5.51
C ARG A 161 -12.94 -1.50 5.58
N PRO A 162 -12.98 -2.05 6.81
CA PRO A 162 -13.20 -3.49 7.02
C PRO A 162 -14.59 -3.96 6.55
N ASP A 163 -15.50 -3.05 6.26
CA ASP A 163 -16.77 -3.32 5.64
C ASP A 163 -16.66 -3.69 4.14
N ILE A 164 -15.67 -3.13 3.44
CA ILE A 164 -15.35 -3.46 2.03
C ILE A 164 -14.49 -4.74 1.99
N ILE A 165 -13.38 -4.77 2.71
CA ILE A 165 -12.51 -5.94 2.84
C ILE A 165 -12.18 -6.14 4.33
N PRO A 166 -12.55 -7.29 4.94
CA PRO A 166 -12.30 -7.56 6.36
C PRO A 166 -10.80 -7.63 6.69
N ASN A 167 -10.45 -7.20 7.89
CA ASN A 167 -9.07 -7.27 8.41
C ASN A 167 -8.54 -8.70 8.56
N GLU A 168 -9.45 -9.68 8.75
CA GLU A 168 -9.11 -11.10 8.86
C GLU A 168 -9.08 -11.82 7.51
N SER A 169 -9.09 -11.09 6.41
CA SER A 169 -8.98 -11.69 5.08
C SER A 169 -7.66 -12.43 4.92
N GLU A 170 -7.70 -13.52 4.15
CA GLU A 170 -6.51 -14.26 3.77
C GLU A 170 -5.50 -13.34 3.07
N VAL A 171 -4.21 -13.54 3.39
CA VAL A 171 -3.11 -12.82 2.76
C VAL A 171 -2.22 -13.77 1.97
N PRO A 172 -1.67 -13.35 0.82
CA PRO A 172 -0.75 -14.21 0.07
C PRO A 172 0.53 -14.42 0.87
N THR A 173 1.00 -15.66 0.86
CA THR A 173 2.30 -16.00 1.42
C THR A 173 3.40 -15.70 0.40
N GLY A 174 4.27 -14.72 0.71
CA GLY A 174 5.44 -14.43 -0.11
C GLY A 174 6.47 -15.58 -0.13
N ILE A 175 7.36 -15.57 -1.11
CA ILE A 175 8.36 -16.63 -1.35
C ILE A 175 9.14 -17.02 -0.09
N GLY A 176 9.54 -16.04 0.72
CA GLY A 176 10.25 -16.30 1.98
C GLY A 176 9.40 -16.99 3.04
N ALA A 177 8.12 -16.64 3.13
CA ALA A 177 7.19 -17.26 4.07
C ALA A 177 6.86 -18.70 3.67
N VAL A 178 6.66 -18.99 2.39
CA VAL A 178 6.41 -20.35 1.88
C VAL A 178 7.54 -21.28 2.28
N ALA A 179 8.79 -20.93 1.98
CA ALA A 179 9.94 -21.76 2.32
C ALA A 179 10.09 -22.04 3.83
N TYR A 180 9.69 -21.10 4.67
CA TYR A 180 9.69 -21.28 6.13
C TYR A 180 8.53 -22.16 6.58
N LEU A 181 7.33 -21.95 6.07
CA LEU A 181 6.14 -22.72 6.40
C LEU A 181 6.29 -24.18 5.98
N ASP A 182 6.89 -24.46 4.82
CA ASP A 182 7.21 -25.82 4.35
C ASP A 182 8.16 -26.53 5.32
N ARG A 183 9.19 -25.83 5.80
CA ARG A 183 10.10 -26.37 6.81
C ARG A 183 9.40 -26.63 8.13
N LEU A 184 8.54 -25.71 8.57
CA LEU A 184 7.77 -25.85 9.81
C LEU A 184 6.81 -27.04 9.71
N GLN A 185 6.09 -27.19 8.61
CA GLN A 185 5.19 -28.32 8.35
C GLN A 185 5.93 -29.66 8.38
N ASN A 186 7.11 -29.73 7.76
CA ASN A 186 7.95 -30.94 7.78
C ASN A 186 8.54 -31.25 9.17
N HIS A 187 8.56 -30.28 10.08
CA HIS A 187 9.08 -30.44 11.44
C HIS A 187 7.98 -30.82 12.43
N ILE A 188 6.73 -30.42 12.19
CA ILE A 188 5.58 -30.62 13.08
C ILE A 188 4.73 -31.85 12.66
N GLY A 189 4.76 -32.19 11.37
CA GLY A 189 4.03 -33.32 10.78
C GLY A 189 4.80 -34.62 10.88
#